data_f7880a1192e2e93a059a78611da7ad56
#
_entry.id   f7880a1192e2e93a059a78611da7ad56
#
_cell.length_a   1.000
_cell.length_b   1.000
_cell.length_c   1.000
_cell.angle_alpha   90.00
_cell.angle_beta   90.00
_cell.angle_gamma   90.00
#
_symmetry.space_group_name_H-M   'P 1'
#
loop_
_entity.id
_entity.type
_entity.pdbx_description
1 polymer ?
#
loop_
_entity_poly.entity_id
_entity_poly.type
_entity_poly.pdbx_seq_one_letter_code
_entity_poly.pdbx_strand_id
1 'polypeptide(L)'
;MNHQAQKSHQIGDFLVTVLSDGEMNVSLALLAGIDEKSAEKIQTDAGVINADQIDINCYLIQGNGHTILVDSGTGGLNHAGGLLLRNLAQLGVAPCDIDTILITHAHPDHIGGLLDNEGKPVYENAKLYLHTLEVEYWQNDYAFAQATERGKRNFDLMRHTLNAYAQSLHLFDGHESIAGIRPILLAGHTPGHTGFQIGAGESSLLIWGDIVHFPYIQLDNPNVSIAFDYDSDQAKITRKKLLKQVAEQKQLIAGMHIGKSGFAYIHSMEQKDRYEISYLNEPH
;
A
#
# COMPACT_ATOMS: atom_id res chain seq x y z
N MET A 1 -14.43 22.45 -10.98
CA MET A 1 -13.83 21.20 -10.51
C MET A 1 -12.89 21.59 -9.39
N ASN A 2 -13.22 21.23 -8.14
CA ASN A 2 -12.33 21.52 -7.01
C ASN A 2 -11.09 20.67 -7.15
N HIS A 3 -9.96 21.26 -7.52
CA HIS A 3 -8.66 20.63 -7.42
C HIS A 3 -8.35 20.48 -5.92
N GLN A 4 -8.54 19.29 -5.38
CA GLN A 4 -8.03 18.99 -4.05
C GLN A 4 -6.50 19.04 -4.17
N ALA A 5 -5.87 19.98 -3.49
CA ALA A 5 -4.41 20.09 -3.49
C ALA A 5 -3.85 18.76 -2.97
N GLN A 6 -2.92 18.17 -3.74
CA GLN A 6 -2.28 16.94 -3.31
C GLN A 6 -1.45 17.22 -2.05
N LYS A 7 -1.58 16.33 -1.07
CA LYS A 7 -0.91 16.50 0.22
C LYS A 7 0.52 15.98 0.11
N SER A 8 1.49 16.80 0.50
CA SER A 8 2.91 16.44 0.50
C SER A 8 3.53 16.67 1.86
N HIS A 9 4.52 15.87 2.20
CA HIS A 9 5.28 16.00 3.45
C HIS A 9 6.79 15.88 3.18
N GLN A 10 7.57 16.80 3.77
CA GLN A 10 9.03 16.80 3.64
C GLN A 10 9.64 15.88 4.70
N ILE A 11 10.43 14.89 4.27
CA ILE A 11 11.17 13.96 5.13
C ILE A 11 12.64 14.04 4.76
N GLY A 12 13.42 14.79 5.52
CA GLY A 12 14.81 15.07 5.16
C GLY A 12 14.91 15.68 3.76
N ASP A 13 15.66 15.07 2.87
CA ASP A 13 15.86 15.54 1.50
C ASP A 13 14.76 15.04 0.53
N PHE A 14 13.76 14.32 1.02
CA PHE A 14 12.68 13.77 0.21
C PHE A 14 11.36 14.51 0.42
N LEU A 15 10.72 14.91 -0.67
CA LEU A 15 9.32 15.34 -0.69
C LEU A 15 8.46 14.11 -1.01
N VAL A 16 7.59 13.71 -0.10
CA VAL A 16 6.66 12.61 -0.27
C VAL A 16 5.26 13.14 -0.50
N THR A 17 4.68 12.81 -1.64
CA THR A 17 3.33 13.26 -2.05
C THR A 17 2.40 12.06 -2.17
N VAL A 18 1.25 12.11 -1.49
CA VAL A 18 0.20 11.10 -1.69
C VAL A 18 -0.52 11.36 -3.02
N LEU A 19 -0.70 10.29 -3.78
CA LEU A 19 -1.43 10.28 -5.05
C LEU A 19 -2.59 9.29 -4.93
N SER A 20 -3.82 9.79 -4.93
CA SER A 20 -4.98 8.91 -4.96
C SER A 20 -5.07 8.25 -6.35
N ASP A 21 -5.16 6.91 -6.37
CA ASP A 21 -5.59 6.19 -7.56
C ASP A 21 -7.12 6.12 -7.67
N GLY A 22 -7.84 6.49 -6.60
CA GLY A 22 -9.28 6.40 -6.47
C GLY A 22 -9.70 5.53 -5.29
N GLU A 23 -10.81 4.84 -5.45
CA GLU A 23 -11.43 4.04 -4.42
C GLU A 23 -11.84 2.67 -4.99
N MET A 24 -12.00 1.67 -4.10
CA MET A 24 -12.59 0.38 -4.44
C MET A 24 -13.54 -0.11 -3.36
N ASN A 25 -14.51 -0.95 -3.73
CA ASN A 25 -15.42 -1.59 -2.81
C ASN A 25 -14.83 -2.93 -2.35
N VAL A 26 -14.75 -3.11 -1.04
CA VAL A 26 -14.28 -4.32 -0.37
C VAL A 26 -15.32 -4.74 0.66
N SER A 27 -16.09 -5.78 0.35
CA SER A 27 -17.15 -6.27 1.24
C SER A 27 -16.63 -6.54 2.64
N LEU A 28 -17.32 -6.03 3.67
CA LEU A 28 -17.01 -6.29 5.07
C LEU A 28 -17.13 -7.79 5.45
N ALA A 29 -17.88 -8.58 4.66
CA ALA A 29 -17.94 -10.03 4.80
C ALA A 29 -16.60 -10.74 4.54
N LEU A 30 -15.59 -10.05 3.96
CA LEU A 30 -14.23 -10.56 3.78
C LEU A 30 -13.38 -10.44 5.04
N LEU A 31 -13.87 -9.74 6.07
CA LEU A 31 -13.19 -9.64 7.37
C LEU A 31 -13.46 -10.91 8.20
N ALA A 32 -12.41 -11.39 8.86
CA ALA A 32 -12.51 -12.50 9.82
C ALA A 32 -12.16 -12.00 11.23
N GLY A 33 -12.90 -12.49 12.23
CA GLY A 33 -12.76 -12.06 13.63
C GLY A 33 -13.71 -10.94 14.04
N ILE A 34 -14.62 -10.53 13.15
CA ILE A 34 -15.71 -9.59 13.39
C ILE A 34 -16.90 -9.97 12.49
N ASP A 35 -18.13 -9.78 12.93
CA ASP A 35 -19.31 -9.92 12.07
C ASP A 35 -19.54 -8.64 11.25
N GLU A 36 -20.18 -8.81 10.10
CA GLU A 36 -20.39 -7.73 9.13
C GLU A 36 -21.17 -6.54 9.71
N LYS A 37 -22.19 -6.78 10.54
CA LYS A 37 -23.00 -5.72 11.16
C LYS A 37 -22.21 -4.91 12.16
N SER A 38 -21.37 -5.58 12.95
CA SER A 38 -20.45 -4.91 13.89
C SER A 38 -19.41 -4.09 13.15
N ALA A 39 -18.86 -4.61 12.05
CA ALA A 39 -17.92 -3.90 11.20
C ALA A 39 -18.55 -2.65 10.57
N GLU A 40 -19.77 -2.79 9.98
CA GLU A 40 -20.53 -1.67 9.40
C GLU A 40 -20.83 -0.60 10.45
N LYS A 41 -21.23 -1.02 11.67
CA LYS A 41 -21.49 -0.09 12.77
C LYS A 41 -20.24 0.72 13.15
N ILE A 42 -19.08 0.08 13.27
CA ILE A 42 -17.82 0.78 13.59
C ILE A 42 -17.50 1.83 12.52
N GLN A 43 -17.61 1.47 11.23
CA GLN A 43 -17.38 2.39 10.13
C GLN A 43 -18.36 3.58 10.15
N THR A 44 -19.63 3.30 10.37
CA THR A 44 -20.69 4.33 10.45
C THR A 44 -20.49 5.26 11.65
N ASP A 45 -20.20 4.71 12.83
CA ASP A 45 -19.93 5.49 14.05
C ASP A 45 -18.69 6.39 13.89
N ALA A 46 -17.72 5.97 13.08
CA ALA A 46 -16.56 6.76 12.70
C ALA A 46 -16.82 7.79 11.59
N GLY A 47 -18.07 7.90 11.09
CA GLY A 47 -18.45 8.86 10.06
C GLY A 47 -18.12 8.44 8.63
N VAL A 48 -17.74 7.17 8.39
CA VAL A 48 -17.51 6.64 7.05
C VAL A 48 -18.84 6.50 6.30
N ILE A 49 -18.95 7.17 5.15
CA ILE A 49 -20.21 7.23 4.38
C ILE A 49 -20.52 5.88 3.73
N ASN A 50 -19.52 5.27 3.11
CA ASN A 50 -19.64 3.96 2.44
C ASN A 50 -18.76 2.97 3.21
N ALA A 51 -19.37 2.17 4.08
CA ALA A 51 -18.66 1.33 5.04
C ALA A 51 -17.74 0.26 4.40
N ASP A 52 -18.04 -0.15 3.16
CA ASP A 52 -17.29 -1.13 2.36
C ASP A 52 -16.33 -0.51 1.34
N GLN A 53 -16.16 0.81 1.37
CA GLN A 53 -15.27 1.53 0.46
C GLN A 53 -13.92 1.82 1.12
N ILE A 54 -12.83 1.55 0.40
CA ILE A 54 -11.48 1.90 0.81
C ILE A 54 -10.80 2.75 -0.26
N ASP A 55 -9.96 3.69 0.18
CA ASP A 55 -9.12 4.50 -0.70
C ASP A 55 -7.97 3.65 -1.26
N ILE A 56 -7.46 4.04 -2.43
CA ILE A 56 -6.24 3.47 -3.02
C ILE A 56 -5.25 4.62 -3.18
N ASN A 57 -4.21 4.61 -2.37
CA ASN A 57 -3.14 5.60 -2.41
C ASN A 57 -1.87 5.00 -3.00
N CYS A 58 -1.16 5.80 -3.77
CA CYS A 58 0.23 5.59 -4.17
C CYS A 58 1.06 6.76 -3.65
N TYR A 59 2.38 6.65 -3.66
CA TYR A 59 3.24 7.72 -3.15
C TYR A 59 4.31 8.08 -4.17
N LEU A 60 4.38 9.37 -4.53
CA LEU A 60 5.49 9.94 -5.28
C LEU A 60 6.52 10.49 -4.30
N ILE A 61 7.77 10.05 -4.45
CA ILE A 61 8.88 10.50 -3.62
C ILE A 61 9.91 11.15 -4.53
N GLN A 62 10.19 12.42 -4.29
CA GLN A 62 11.16 13.21 -5.05
C GLN A 62 12.26 13.71 -4.14
N GLY A 63 13.51 13.49 -4.50
CA GLY A 63 14.67 13.92 -3.72
C GLY A 63 15.94 13.18 -4.12
N ASN A 64 17.08 13.72 -3.75
CA ASN A 64 18.40 13.12 -4.04
C ASN A 64 18.64 12.75 -5.51
N GLY A 65 17.99 13.47 -6.44
CA GLY A 65 18.11 13.22 -7.88
C GLY A 65 17.22 12.07 -8.39
N HIS A 66 16.31 11.55 -7.56
CA HIS A 66 15.38 10.47 -7.90
C HIS A 66 13.93 10.94 -7.95
N THR A 67 13.15 10.29 -8.82
CA THR A 67 11.69 10.37 -8.88
C THR A 67 11.15 8.94 -8.74
N ILE A 68 10.68 8.63 -7.54
CA ILE A 68 10.32 7.28 -7.10
C ILE A 68 8.82 7.18 -6.95
N LEU A 69 8.24 6.10 -7.44
CA LEU A 69 6.84 5.76 -7.23
C LEU A 69 6.74 4.55 -6.30
N VAL A 70 5.91 4.63 -5.25
CA VAL A 70 5.56 3.48 -4.41
C VAL A 70 4.16 3.02 -4.77
N ASP A 71 4.07 1.81 -5.29
CA ASP A 71 2.92 1.17 -5.92
C ASP A 71 2.36 1.95 -7.12
N SER A 72 1.54 1.29 -7.94
CA SER A 72 1.04 1.84 -9.20
C SER A 72 -0.47 1.90 -9.30
N GLY A 73 -1.17 1.60 -8.20
CA GLY A 73 -2.64 1.54 -8.21
C GLY A 73 -3.19 0.38 -9.03
N THR A 74 -4.49 0.45 -9.32
CA THR A 74 -5.22 -0.59 -10.05
C THR A 74 -5.03 -0.50 -11.58
N GLY A 75 -4.60 0.64 -12.10
CA GLY A 75 -4.64 0.90 -13.55
C GLY A 75 -6.06 0.88 -14.15
N GLY A 76 -7.12 0.99 -13.33
CA GLY A 76 -8.52 0.89 -13.75
C GLY A 76 -9.06 -0.54 -13.84
N LEU A 77 -8.31 -1.54 -13.36
CA LEU A 77 -8.76 -2.93 -13.32
C LEU A 77 -10.08 -3.05 -12.53
N ASN A 78 -11.00 -3.87 -13.04
CA ASN A 78 -12.31 -4.12 -12.44
C ASN A 78 -13.14 -2.85 -12.17
N HIS A 79 -12.91 -1.78 -12.94
CA HIS A 79 -13.57 -0.47 -12.78
C HIS A 79 -13.29 0.20 -11.41
N ALA A 80 -12.19 -0.14 -10.77
CA ALA A 80 -11.72 0.48 -9.53
C ALA A 80 -10.52 1.39 -9.83
N GLY A 81 -10.37 2.47 -9.11
CA GLY A 81 -9.22 3.36 -9.21
C GLY A 81 -8.95 3.90 -10.62
N GLY A 82 -7.67 3.88 -11.04
CA GLY A 82 -7.22 4.30 -12.37
C GLY A 82 -6.96 5.80 -12.52
N LEU A 83 -6.85 6.54 -11.42
CA LEU A 83 -6.64 7.99 -11.43
C LEU A 83 -5.16 8.39 -11.31
N LEU A 84 -4.26 7.45 -11.04
CA LEU A 84 -2.86 7.73 -10.73
C LEU A 84 -2.16 8.53 -11.83
N LEU A 85 -2.25 8.10 -13.08
CA LEU A 85 -1.59 8.79 -14.21
C LEU A 85 -2.08 10.23 -14.37
N ARG A 86 -3.39 10.45 -14.18
CA ARG A 86 -3.98 11.79 -14.18
C ARG A 86 -3.42 12.66 -13.07
N ASN A 87 -3.27 12.09 -11.87
CA ASN A 87 -2.79 12.80 -10.71
C ASN A 87 -1.28 13.08 -10.77
N LEU A 88 -0.48 12.19 -11.36
CA LEU A 88 0.92 12.45 -11.74
C LEU A 88 1.02 13.61 -12.72
N ALA A 89 0.22 13.60 -13.77
CA ALA A 89 0.21 14.67 -14.79
C ALA A 89 -0.16 16.05 -14.20
N GLN A 90 -1.02 16.12 -13.18
CA GLN A 90 -1.35 17.37 -12.47
C GLN A 90 -0.15 17.94 -11.71
N LEU A 91 0.81 17.11 -11.30
CA LEU A 91 2.09 17.53 -10.71
C LEU A 91 3.16 17.83 -11.78
N GLY A 92 2.84 17.69 -13.07
CA GLY A 92 3.80 17.84 -14.15
C GLY A 92 4.78 16.66 -14.27
N VAL A 93 4.43 15.50 -13.71
CA VAL A 93 5.26 14.29 -13.74
C VAL A 93 4.67 13.33 -14.80
N ALA A 94 5.47 13.01 -15.80
CA ALA A 94 5.13 12.00 -16.80
C ALA A 94 5.60 10.60 -16.32
N PRO A 95 5.00 9.51 -16.84
CA PRO A 95 5.46 8.16 -16.50
C PRO A 95 6.96 7.92 -16.80
N CYS A 96 7.48 8.51 -17.88
CA CYS A 96 8.91 8.41 -18.23
C CYS A 96 9.85 9.19 -17.32
N ASP A 97 9.35 10.07 -16.44
CA ASP A 97 10.13 10.77 -15.42
C ASP A 97 10.37 9.92 -14.16
N ILE A 98 9.61 8.82 -13.99
CA ILE A 98 9.81 7.87 -12.90
C ILE A 98 11.04 7.01 -13.21
N ASP A 99 12.05 7.07 -12.36
CA ASP A 99 13.28 6.27 -12.49
C ASP A 99 13.27 5.00 -11.63
N THR A 100 12.43 4.97 -10.59
CA THR A 100 12.38 3.88 -9.61
C THR A 100 10.95 3.61 -9.20
N ILE A 101 10.55 2.35 -9.21
CA ILE A 101 9.27 1.88 -8.66
C ILE A 101 9.56 0.91 -7.53
N LEU A 102 8.98 1.18 -6.37
CA LEU A 102 9.04 0.32 -5.19
C LEU A 102 7.66 -0.32 -5.00
N ILE A 103 7.57 -1.64 -5.08
CA ILE A 103 6.31 -2.36 -4.90
C ILE A 103 6.26 -2.94 -3.49
N THR A 104 5.19 -2.58 -2.74
CA THR A 104 4.95 -3.12 -1.41
C THR A 104 4.64 -4.60 -1.46
N HIS A 105 3.77 -4.99 -2.38
CA HIS A 105 3.40 -6.38 -2.69
C HIS A 105 2.61 -6.45 -4.01
N ALA A 106 2.38 -7.64 -4.55
CA ALA A 106 1.87 -7.79 -5.90
C ALA A 106 0.36 -8.09 -5.99
N HIS A 107 -0.47 -7.47 -5.16
CA HIS A 107 -1.93 -7.47 -5.39
C HIS A 107 -2.32 -6.50 -6.52
N PRO A 108 -3.47 -6.71 -7.18
CA PRO A 108 -3.85 -5.95 -8.36
C PRO A 108 -3.97 -4.43 -8.17
N ASP A 109 -4.31 -3.98 -7.00
CA ASP A 109 -4.44 -2.56 -6.65
C ASP A 109 -3.10 -1.88 -6.33
N HIS A 110 -2.00 -2.64 -6.39
CA HIS A 110 -0.62 -2.15 -6.23
C HIS A 110 0.18 -2.25 -7.52
N ILE A 111 -0.08 -3.27 -8.34
CA ILE A 111 0.68 -3.49 -9.58
C ILE A 111 -0.15 -3.28 -10.87
N GLY A 112 -1.46 -3.05 -10.75
CA GLY A 112 -2.36 -2.99 -11.91
C GLY A 112 -2.04 -1.87 -12.89
N GLY A 113 -1.47 -0.76 -12.40
CA GLY A 113 -1.05 0.36 -13.24
C GLY A 113 0.35 0.24 -13.85
N LEU A 114 1.06 -0.89 -13.64
CA LEU A 114 2.38 -1.10 -14.23
C LEU A 114 2.35 -1.38 -15.72
N LEU A 115 1.27 -1.99 -16.22
CA LEU A 115 1.11 -2.33 -17.64
C LEU A 115 -0.01 -1.54 -18.29
N ASP A 116 0.19 -1.18 -19.54
CA ASP A 116 -0.87 -0.63 -20.37
C ASP A 116 -1.79 -1.73 -20.94
N ASN A 117 -2.80 -1.32 -21.71
CA ASN A 117 -3.76 -2.24 -22.33
C ASN A 117 -3.14 -3.18 -23.38
N GLU A 118 -1.91 -2.91 -23.83
CA GLU A 118 -1.15 -3.75 -24.75
C GLU A 118 -0.17 -4.69 -23.99
N GLY A 119 -0.14 -4.60 -22.64
CA GLY A 119 0.77 -5.36 -21.81
C GLY A 119 2.19 -4.84 -21.77
N LYS A 120 2.42 -3.59 -22.17
CA LYS A 120 3.73 -2.93 -22.16
C LYS A 120 3.93 -2.16 -20.85
N PRO A 121 5.19 -1.98 -20.40
CA PRO A 121 5.50 -1.13 -19.26
C PRO A 121 4.99 0.30 -19.44
N VAL A 122 4.22 0.79 -18.48
CA VAL A 122 3.78 2.20 -18.42
C VAL A 122 4.96 3.11 -18.05
N TYR A 123 5.83 2.64 -17.15
CA TYR A 123 6.99 3.38 -16.65
C TYR A 123 8.26 2.82 -17.28
N GLU A 124 8.47 3.14 -18.56
CA GLU A 124 9.50 2.51 -19.41
C GLU A 124 10.95 2.76 -18.97
N ASN A 125 11.20 3.87 -18.25
CA ASN A 125 12.54 4.24 -17.75
C ASN A 125 12.80 3.74 -16.31
N ALA A 126 11.80 3.19 -15.66
CA ALA A 126 11.88 2.84 -14.24
C ALA A 126 12.54 1.48 -14.00
N LYS A 127 13.36 1.41 -12.96
CA LYS A 127 13.74 0.15 -12.32
C LYS A 127 12.62 -0.30 -11.41
N LEU A 128 12.15 -1.53 -11.57
CA LEU A 128 11.10 -2.13 -10.77
C LEU A 128 11.72 -2.94 -9.62
N TYR A 129 11.46 -2.55 -8.39
CA TYR A 129 11.96 -3.23 -7.19
C TYR A 129 10.87 -4.02 -6.49
N LEU A 130 11.15 -5.32 -6.26
CA LEU A 130 10.28 -6.26 -5.55
C LEU A 130 11.07 -7.11 -4.57
N HIS A 131 10.43 -7.48 -3.46
CA HIS A 131 11.03 -8.41 -2.52
C HIS A 131 11.13 -9.81 -3.16
N THR A 132 12.25 -10.50 -2.94
CA THR A 132 12.51 -11.85 -3.50
C THR A 132 11.37 -12.83 -3.18
N LEU A 133 10.87 -12.84 -1.93
CA LEU A 133 9.77 -13.71 -1.49
C LEU A 133 8.46 -13.44 -2.24
N GLU A 134 8.23 -12.21 -2.69
CA GLU A 134 7.07 -11.85 -3.49
C GLU A 134 7.14 -12.54 -4.85
N VAL A 135 8.28 -12.42 -5.53
CA VAL A 135 8.51 -13.04 -6.84
C VAL A 135 8.46 -14.57 -6.74
N GLU A 136 9.11 -15.16 -5.72
CA GLU A 136 9.07 -16.60 -5.48
C GLU A 136 7.66 -17.14 -5.32
N TYR A 137 6.81 -16.45 -4.56
CA TYR A 137 5.41 -16.84 -4.36
C TYR A 137 4.61 -16.79 -5.66
N TRP A 138 4.63 -15.66 -6.37
CA TRP A 138 3.81 -15.47 -7.56
C TRP A 138 4.31 -16.25 -8.78
N GLN A 139 5.55 -16.74 -8.77
CA GLN A 139 6.07 -17.67 -9.77
C GLN A 139 5.85 -19.16 -9.41
N ASN A 140 5.34 -19.46 -8.21
CA ASN A 140 5.16 -20.81 -7.74
C ASN A 140 3.96 -21.49 -8.43
N ASP A 141 4.24 -22.51 -9.26
CA ASP A 141 3.21 -23.23 -10.01
C ASP A 141 2.30 -24.09 -9.12
N TYR A 142 2.81 -24.59 -8.01
CA TYR A 142 1.98 -25.30 -7.04
C TYR A 142 0.98 -24.37 -6.38
N ALA A 143 1.40 -23.20 -5.92
CA ALA A 143 0.52 -22.18 -5.36
C ALA A 143 -0.53 -21.71 -6.39
N PHE A 144 -0.11 -21.46 -7.63
CA PHE A 144 -1.02 -21.15 -8.75
C PHE A 144 -2.09 -22.23 -8.95
N ALA A 145 -1.70 -23.52 -8.96
CA ALA A 145 -2.63 -24.62 -9.18
C ALA A 145 -3.69 -24.74 -8.06
N GLN A 146 -3.35 -24.36 -6.83
CA GLN A 146 -4.27 -24.36 -5.69
C GLN A 146 -5.12 -23.09 -5.58
N ALA A 147 -4.78 -22.05 -6.32
CA ALA A 147 -5.46 -20.77 -6.23
C ALA A 147 -6.90 -20.83 -6.79
N THR A 148 -7.77 -20.01 -6.23
CA THR A 148 -9.10 -19.75 -6.79
C THR A 148 -8.98 -19.12 -8.18
N GLU A 149 -10.05 -19.10 -8.96
CA GLU A 149 -10.06 -18.43 -10.28
C GLU A 149 -9.68 -16.94 -10.19
N ARG A 150 -10.08 -16.26 -9.11
CA ARG A 150 -9.63 -14.88 -8.82
C ARG A 150 -8.13 -14.86 -8.53
N GLY A 151 -7.66 -15.75 -7.67
CA GLY A 151 -6.24 -15.90 -7.34
C GLY A 151 -5.38 -16.14 -8.58
N LYS A 152 -5.80 -17.04 -9.48
CA LYS A 152 -5.09 -17.31 -10.74
C LYS A 152 -4.93 -16.07 -11.60
N ARG A 153 -5.98 -15.22 -11.71
CA ARG A 153 -5.87 -13.96 -12.42
C ARG A 153 -4.83 -13.01 -11.80
N ASN A 154 -4.70 -13.01 -10.48
CA ASN A 154 -3.65 -12.21 -9.80
C ASN A 154 -2.25 -12.76 -10.11
N PHE A 155 -2.08 -14.10 -10.10
CA PHE A 155 -0.85 -14.75 -10.54
C PHE A 155 -0.49 -14.40 -11.99
N ASP A 156 -1.47 -14.47 -12.89
CA ASP A 156 -1.26 -14.15 -14.31
C ASP A 156 -0.85 -12.68 -14.48
N LEU A 157 -1.52 -11.74 -13.80
CA LEU A 157 -1.17 -10.32 -13.83
C LEU A 157 0.29 -10.12 -13.39
N MET A 158 0.69 -10.72 -12.26
CA MET A 158 2.05 -10.58 -11.76
C MET A 158 3.08 -11.22 -12.70
N ARG A 159 2.81 -12.40 -13.25
CA ARG A 159 3.68 -13.09 -14.21
C ARG A 159 3.87 -12.27 -15.49
N HIS A 160 2.79 -11.65 -16.01
CA HIS A 160 2.87 -10.73 -17.14
C HIS A 160 3.73 -9.51 -16.80
N THR A 161 3.54 -8.92 -15.61
CA THR A 161 4.34 -7.79 -15.12
C THR A 161 5.83 -8.14 -15.04
N LEU A 162 6.16 -9.27 -14.42
CA LEU A 162 7.56 -9.75 -14.36
C LEU A 162 8.20 -9.93 -15.73
N ASN A 163 7.45 -10.46 -16.69
CA ASN A 163 7.93 -10.64 -18.05
C ASN A 163 8.16 -9.29 -18.76
N ALA A 164 7.21 -8.36 -18.61
CA ALA A 164 7.30 -7.03 -19.25
C ALA A 164 8.47 -6.20 -18.71
N TYR A 165 8.72 -6.26 -17.40
CA TYR A 165 9.82 -5.55 -16.73
C TYR A 165 11.11 -6.38 -16.58
N ALA A 166 11.26 -7.54 -17.26
CA ALA A 166 12.37 -8.46 -17.04
C ALA A 166 13.76 -7.84 -17.14
N GLN A 167 13.94 -6.80 -17.96
CA GLN A 167 15.22 -6.10 -18.16
C GLN A 167 15.50 -5.03 -17.09
N SER A 168 14.47 -4.57 -16.36
CA SER A 168 14.57 -3.52 -15.33
C SER A 168 14.11 -4.00 -13.95
N LEU A 169 13.85 -5.30 -13.79
CA LEU A 169 13.50 -5.92 -12.52
C LEU A 169 14.71 -6.03 -11.61
N HIS A 170 14.58 -5.55 -10.39
CA HIS A 170 15.58 -5.65 -9.32
C HIS A 170 14.94 -6.30 -8.09
N LEU A 171 15.53 -7.40 -7.64
CA LEU A 171 15.08 -8.08 -6.43
C LEU A 171 15.87 -7.59 -5.23
N PHE A 172 15.20 -7.50 -4.08
CA PHE A 172 15.82 -7.18 -2.80
C PHE A 172 15.37 -8.16 -1.71
N ASP A 173 16.14 -8.26 -0.63
CA ASP A 173 15.84 -9.10 0.53
C ASP A 173 15.64 -8.30 1.84
N GLY A 174 15.69 -6.95 1.75
CA GLY A 174 15.49 -6.04 2.88
C GLY A 174 16.76 -5.61 3.60
N HIS A 175 17.93 -6.00 3.11
CA HIS A 175 19.24 -5.61 3.70
C HIS A 175 19.82 -4.35 3.08
N GLU A 176 19.46 -4.03 1.84
CA GLU A 176 19.94 -2.87 1.10
C GLU A 176 19.02 -1.64 1.25
N SER A 177 19.61 -0.46 1.04
CA SER A 177 18.86 0.78 0.83
C SER A 177 18.69 1.02 -0.68
N ILE A 178 17.47 1.32 -1.10
CA ILE A 178 17.11 1.60 -2.50
C ILE A 178 16.92 3.11 -2.65
N ALA A 179 17.81 3.78 -3.37
CA ALA A 179 17.77 5.24 -3.57
C ALA A 179 17.63 6.05 -2.27
N GLY A 180 18.21 5.57 -1.16
CA GLY A 180 18.13 6.20 0.17
C GLY A 180 16.90 5.79 1.01
N ILE A 181 16.04 4.92 0.49
CA ILE A 181 14.87 4.39 1.17
C ILE A 181 15.15 2.98 1.68
N ARG A 182 14.75 2.68 2.92
CA ARG A 182 14.99 1.39 3.56
C ARG A 182 13.75 0.50 3.47
N PRO A 183 13.81 -0.64 2.76
CA PRO A 183 12.75 -1.63 2.80
C PRO A 183 12.70 -2.32 4.18
N ILE A 184 11.49 -2.69 4.60
CA ILE A 184 11.22 -3.42 5.84
C ILE A 184 10.25 -4.53 5.52
N LEU A 185 10.66 -5.79 5.70
CA LEU A 185 9.78 -6.93 5.51
C LEU A 185 8.66 -6.93 6.55
N LEU A 186 7.41 -6.93 6.08
CA LEU A 186 6.18 -6.92 6.87
C LEU A 186 5.29 -8.11 6.46
N ALA A 187 5.87 -9.30 6.40
CA ALA A 187 5.23 -10.51 5.89
C ALA A 187 3.90 -10.85 6.60
N GLY A 188 3.02 -11.52 5.87
CA GLY A 188 1.72 -12.04 6.34
C GLY A 188 0.60 -11.74 5.37
N HIS A 189 0.39 -10.49 4.98
CA HIS A 189 -0.56 -10.11 3.93
C HIS A 189 -0.17 -10.77 2.59
N THR A 190 1.11 -10.66 2.21
CA THR A 190 1.78 -11.56 1.27
C THR A 190 3.11 -12.00 1.86
N PRO A 191 3.78 -13.04 1.30
CA PRO A 191 5.08 -13.51 1.83
C PRO A 191 6.17 -12.44 1.81
N GLY A 192 6.22 -11.62 0.77
CA GLY A 192 7.21 -10.56 0.58
C GLY A 192 6.67 -9.16 0.83
N HIS A 193 5.50 -9.02 1.47
CA HIS A 193 4.93 -7.70 1.77
C HIS A 193 5.93 -6.82 2.51
N THR A 194 6.20 -5.64 1.94
CA THR A 194 7.29 -4.76 2.35
C THR A 194 6.78 -3.34 2.60
N GLY A 195 7.16 -2.77 3.72
CA GLY A 195 7.05 -1.33 3.95
C GLY A 195 8.34 -0.61 3.56
N PHE A 196 8.26 0.69 3.33
CA PHE A 196 9.37 1.54 2.93
C PHE A 196 9.56 2.68 3.92
N GLN A 197 10.71 2.70 4.60
CA GLN A 197 11.05 3.74 5.56
C GLN A 197 11.94 4.81 4.92
N ILE A 198 11.51 6.06 5.04
CA ILE A 198 12.21 7.26 4.60
C ILE A 198 12.68 8.02 5.83
N GLY A 199 13.94 8.42 5.87
CA GLY A 199 14.51 9.09 7.04
C GLY A 199 14.75 8.17 8.24
N ALA A 200 15.07 8.77 9.39
CA ALA A 200 15.36 8.06 10.63
C ALA A 200 14.87 8.86 11.85
N GLY A 201 14.65 8.16 12.97
CA GLY A 201 14.20 8.76 14.22
C GLY A 201 12.80 9.39 14.12
N GLU A 202 12.57 10.46 14.87
CA GLU A 202 11.28 11.16 14.96
C GLU A 202 10.87 11.85 13.63
N SER A 203 11.83 12.14 12.76
CA SER A 203 11.58 12.75 11.44
C SER A 203 11.48 11.71 10.32
N SER A 204 11.09 10.46 10.64
CA SER A 204 10.92 9.40 9.65
C SER A 204 9.46 9.19 9.28
N LEU A 205 9.27 8.71 8.04
CA LEU A 205 7.99 8.24 7.52
C LEU A 205 8.10 6.75 7.20
N LEU A 206 7.10 5.97 7.57
CA LEU A 206 6.94 4.59 7.13
C LEU A 206 5.73 4.47 6.21
N ILE A 207 5.97 4.12 4.94
CA ILE A 207 4.93 3.65 4.03
C ILE A 207 4.76 2.16 4.32
N TRP A 208 3.63 1.76 4.91
CA TRP A 208 3.48 0.42 5.51
C TRP A 208 2.72 -0.60 4.66
N GLY A 209 2.33 -0.22 3.41
CA GLY A 209 1.54 -1.10 2.53
C GLY A 209 0.17 -1.44 3.12
N ASP A 210 -0.19 -2.70 3.08
CA ASP A 210 -1.50 -3.25 3.47
C ASP A 210 -1.51 -3.88 4.86
N ILE A 211 -0.86 -3.22 5.82
CA ILE A 211 -0.97 -3.59 7.24
C ILE A 211 -2.40 -3.41 7.75
N VAL A 212 -3.11 -2.41 7.22
CA VAL A 212 -4.47 -2.04 7.59
C VAL A 212 -5.26 -1.68 6.34
N HIS A 213 -6.44 -2.28 6.16
CA HIS A 213 -7.38 -1.98 5.07
C HIS A 213 -8.54 -1.12 5.57
N PHE A 214 -9.04 -1.42 6.77
CA PHE A 214 -10.13 -0.71 7.44
C PHE A 214 -9.61 -0.11 8.75
N PRO A 215 -9.08 1.12 8.75
CA PRO A 215 -8.41 1.71 9.92
C PRO A 215 -9.26 1.65 11.20
N TYR A 216 -10.52 2.09 11.15
CA TYR A 216 -11.38 2.13 12.35
C TYR A 216 -11.69 0.75 12.93
N ILE A 217 -11.65 -0.31 12.10
CA ILE A 217 -11.90 -1.69 12.53
C ILE A 217 -10.61 -2.33 13.03
N GLN A 218 -9.53 -2.28 12.22
CA GLN A 218 -8.31 -3.04 12.48
C GLN A 218 -7.36 -2.36 13.48
N LEU A 219 -7.54 -1.06 13.74
CA LEU A 219 -6.86 -0.36 14.83
C LEU A 219 -7.57 -0.61 16.17
N ASP A 220 -8.89 -0.64 16.17
CA ASP A 220 -9.67 -0.99 17.35
C ASP A 220 -9.48 -2.46 17.74
N ASN A 221 -9.42 -3.35 16.76
CA ASN A 221 -9.13 -4.78 16.96
C ASN A 221 -8.10 -5.30 15.96
N PRO A 222 -6.79 -5.26 16.28
CA PRO A 222 -5.74 -5.73 15.39
C PRO A 222 -5.75 -7.24 15.09
N ASN A 223 -6.66 -8.00 15.72
CA ASN A 223 -6.88 -9.42 15.40
C ASN A 223 -7.81 -9.63 14.20
N VAL A 224 -8.50 -8.59 13.74
CA VAL A 224 -9.33 -8.70 12.54
C VAL A 224 -8.42 -8.85 11.32
N SER A 225 -8.55 -9.98 10.61
CA SER A 225 -7.86 -10.26 9.35
C SER A 225 -8.79 -10.08 8.16
N ILE A 226 -8.22 -10.12 6.95
CA ILE A 226 -9.00 -10.02 5.72
C ILE A 226 -8.72 -11.25 4.85
N ALA A 227 -9.69 -11.67 4.05
CA ALA A 227 -9.59 -12.86 3.19
C ALA A 227 -8.49 -12.75 2.09
N PHE A 228 -7.84 -11.59 1.98
CA PHE A 228 -6.70 -11.37 1.08
C PHE A 228 -5.36 -11.72 1.73
N ASP A 229 -5.32 -11.89 3.07
CA ASP A 229 -4.10 -12.25 3.77
C ASP A 229 -3.67 -13.68 3.37
N TYR A 230 -2.44 -13.82 2.86
CA TYR A 230 -1.83 -15.11 2.55
C TYR A 230 -1.68 -15.98 3.81
N ASP A 231 -1.18 -15.38 4.88
CA ASP A 231 -1.08 -15.97 6.22
C ASP A 231 -1.70 -15.00 7.23
N SER A 232 -2.98 -15.23 7.55
CA SER A 232 -3.74 -14.35 8.42
C SER A 232 -3.19 -14.27 9.85
N ASP A 233 -2.55 -15.32 10.35
CA ASP A 233 -1.97 -15.31 11.70
C ASP A 233 -0.67 -14.52 11.72
N GLN A 234 0.18 -14.70 10.70
CA GLN A 234 1.38 -13.90 10.54
C GLN A 234 1.02 -12.41 10.31
N ALA A 235 -0.01 -12.11 9.49
CA ALA A 235 -0.47 -10.74 9.25
C ALA A 235 -0.91 -10.04 10.55
N LYS A 236 -1.66 -10.73 11.42
CA LYS A 236 -2.03 -10.23 12.75
C LYS A 236 -0.82 -9.96 13.64
N ILE A 237 0.16 -10.89 13.66
CA ILE A 237 1.40 -10.72 14.44
C ILE A 237 2.17 -9.50 13.95
N THR A 238 2.37 -9.38 12.64
CA THR A 238 3.07 -8.27 12.00
C THR A 238 2.36 -6.94 12.29
N ARG A 239 1.03 -6.89 12.11
CA ARG A 239 0.20 -5.71 12.41
C ARG A 239 0.35 -5.25 13.85
N LYS A 240 0.15 -6.15 14.82
CA LYS A 240 0.28 -5.81 16.26
C LYS A 240 1.65 -5.27 16.62
N LYS A 241 2.70 -5.94 16.13
CA LYS A 241 4.07 -5.50 16.35
C LYS A 241 4.32 -4.11 15.80
N LEU A 242 3.86 -3.88 14.57
CA LEU A 242 4.07 -2.61 13.88
C LEU A 242 3.27 -1.47 14.53
N LEU A 243 1.98 -1.69 14.82
CA LEU A 243 1.14 -0.68 15.47
C LEU A 243 1.71 -0.24 16.80
N LYS A 244 2.17 -1.20 17.63
CA LYS A 244 2.87 -0.88 18.88
C LYS A 244 4.11 -0.03 18.64
N GLN A 245 4.95 -0.44 17.68
CA GLN A 245 6.19 0.28 17.37
C GLN A 245 5.92 1.73 16.90
N VAL A 246 5.03 1.92 15.92
CA VAL A 246 4.78 3.27 15.36
C VAL A 246 4.10 4.19 16.38
N ALA A 247 3.24 3.65 17.25
CA ALA A 247 2.61 4.41 18.33
C ALA A 247 3.63 4.84 19.40
N GLU A 248 4.49 3.92 19.86
CA GLU A 248 5.55 4.23 20.85
C GLU A 248 6.57 5.23 20.31
N GLN A 249 6.93 5.12 19.03
CA GLN A 249 7.90 6.00 18.36
C GLN A 249 7.27 7.30 17.86
N LYS A 250 5.95 7.47 17.94
CA LYS A 250 5.21 8.59 17.35
C LYS A 250 5.61 8.79 15.88
N GLN A 251 5.82 7.69 15.16
CA GLN A 251 6.28 7.70 13.80
C GLN A 251 5.15 8.10 12.85
N LEU A 252 5.43 9.00 11.91
CA LEU A 252 4.50 9.29 10.83
C LEU A 252 4.36 8.06 9.94
N ILE A 253 3.13 7.70 9.62
CA ILE A 253 2.83 6.58 8.73
C ILE A 253 2.11 7.05 7.46
N ALA A 254 2.29 6.26 6.42
CA ALA A 254 1.56 6.34 5.16
C ALA A 254 1.11 4.93 4.77
N GLY A 255 -0.04 4.79 4.12
CA GLY A 255 -0.58 3.48 3.75
C GLY A 255 -1.58 3.59 2.62
N MET A 256 -1.75 2.49 1.89
CA MET A 256 -2.55 2.49 0.67
C MET A 256 -4.02 2.68 0.97
N HIS A 257 -4.51 2.23 2.14
CA HIS A 257 -5.92 2.25 2.49
C HIS A 257 -6.23 3.08 3.76
N ILE A 258 -5.39 4.06 4.12
CA ILE A 258 -5.57 4.86 5.34
C ILE A 258 -6.35 6.18 5.12
N GLY A 259 -7.22 6.24 4.14
CA GLY A 259 -8.02 7.43 3.84
C GLY A 259 -7.32 8.40 2.89
N LYS A 260 -8.06 9.43 2.47
CA LYS A 260 -7.61 10.44 1.47
C LYS A 260 -6.48 11.34 1.95
N SER A 261 -6.23 11.39 3.26
CA SER A 261 -5.08 12.11 3.81
C SER A 261 -3.77 11.48 3.39
N GLY A 262 -3.73 10.15 3.32
CA GLY A 262 -2.55 9.38 2.98
C GLY A 262 -1.47 9.37 4.07
N PHE A 263 -1.55 10.26 5.07
CA PHE A 263 -0.60 10.39 6.17
C PHE A 263 -1.32 10.45 7.51
N ALA A 264 -0.80 9.77 8.52
CA ALA A 264 -1.40 9.72 9.84
C ALA A 264 -0.38 9.42 10.94
N TYR A 265 -0.80 9.64 12.18
CA TYR A 265 -0.16 9.11 13.38
C TYR A 265 -1.08 8.08 14.03
N ILE A 266 -0.47 7.08 14.67
CA ILE A 266 -1.18 6.06 15.44
C ILE A 266 -0.92 6.31 16.92
N HIS A 267 -2.00 6.28 17.70
CA HIS A 267 -1.95 6.49 19.14
C HIS A 267 -2.46 5.25 19.87
N SER A 268 -1.76 4.83 20.92
CA SER A 268 -2.24 3.78 21.81
C SER A 268 -3.39 4.30 22.66
N MET A 269 -4.45 3.51 22.78
CA MET A 269 -5.56 3.79 23.70
C MET A 269 -5.26 3.24 25.11
N GLU A 270 -6.01 3.69 26.15
CA GLU A 270 -5.90 3.15 27.51
C GLU A 270 -6.17 1.65 27.57
N GLN A 271 -7.07 1.16 26.73
CA GLN A 271 -7.33 -0.27 26.58
C GLN A 271 -6.17 -0.91 25.82
N LYS A 272 -5.63 -2.00 26.41
CA LYS A 272 -4.50 -2.72 25.83
C LYS A 272 -4.77 -3.20 24.40
N ASP A 273 -3.77 -3.06 23.54
CA ASP A 273 -3.77 -3.51 22.15
C ASP A 273 -4.87 -2.86 21.27
N ARG A 274 -5.36 -1.68 21.64
CA ARG A 274 -6.24 -0.84 20.83
C ARG A 274 -5.55 0.47 20.48
N TYR A 275 -5.82 0.94 19.27
CA TYR A 275 -5.19 2.12 18.70
C TYR A 275 -6.23 3.02 18.05
N GLU A 276 -5.91 4.29 17.95
CA GLU A 276 -6.66 5.27 17.17
C GLU A 276 -5.75 5.95 16.14
N ILE A 277 -6.36 6.47 15.07
CA ILE A 277 -5.68 7.16 13.99
C ILE A 277 -5.99 8.66 14.04
N SER A 278 -4.95 9.48 13.89
CA SER A 278 -5.10 10.92 13.64
C SER A 278 -4.49 11.28 12.30
N TYR A 279 -5.32 11.74 11.38
CA TYR A 279 -4.88 12.10 10.04
C TYR A 279 -4.15 13.44 10.03
N LEU A 280 -3.06 13.51 9.27
CA LEU A 280 -2.32 14.74 9.10
C LEU A 280 -3.14 15.73 8.26
N ASN A 281 -3.32 16.97 8.77
CA ASN A 281 -4.05 18.06 8.09
C ASN A 281 -5.57 17.85 7.91
N GLU A 282 -6.22 17.00 8.67
CA GLU A 282 -7.66 17.06 8.83
C GLU A 282 -8.01 17.94 10.05
N PRO A 283 -8.97 18.87 9.93
CA PRO A 283 -9.46 19.60 11.10
C PRO A 283 -10.13 18.59 12.04
N HIS A 284 -9.76 18.66 13.32
CA HIS A 284 -10.40 17.90 14.40
C HIS A 284 -11.84 18.34 14.64
#